data_2e371d44f98f47b54eaa6c7a9eb35848
#
_entry.id   2e371d44f98f47b54eaa6c7a9eb35848
#
_cell.length_a   1.000
_cell.length_b   1.000
_cell.length_c   1.000
_cell.angle_alpha   90.00
_cell.angle_beta   90.00
_cell.angle_gamma   90.00
#
_symmetry.space_group_name_H-M   'P 1'
#
loop_
_entity.id
_entity.type
_entity.pdbx_description
1 polymer ?
#
loop_
_entity_poly.entity_id
_entity_poly.type
_entity_poly.pdbx_seq_one_letter_code
_entity_poly.pdbx_strand_id
1 'polypeptide(L)'
;MKKIFTLFATLLFAVTAMAEDYECNLAVFACGTPSDYQKVNINCTKNANEKFDFLLKNFSFGTMNVGDINVKDIDVIEQNGDFYRFKTKQTIKIMFVVPCEIELEGTLNGSTLDVKLLIPSFSTSVLVNNNPTLETYPQVTGLKVFGTDVPNFDPSKNTGNSIVLPTTPTDADITFTTDDASAKTYVLSFHDTQNKLFYVACYSNDLVGITNYVFDVVESSGVDAVMEPSCRTVIGRYNVGGKTSGNGSRGLVITKYSDGTVEKIVK
;
A
#
# COMPACT_ATOMS: atom_id res chain seq x y z
N MET A 1 -23.63 73.65 -1.27
CA MET A 1 -23.90 72.23 -1.71
C MET A 1 -22.55 71.53 -1.82
N LYS A 2 -22.23 70.74 -0.79
CA LYS A 2 -20.96 69.97 -0.77
C LYS A 2 -21.22 68.59 -1.34
N LYS A 3 -20.55 68.27 -2.47
CA LYS A 3 -20.58 66.93 -3.08
C LYS A 3 -19.62 66.05 -2.32
N ILE A 4 -20.17 65.05 -1.58
CA ILE A 4 -19.39 64.01 -0.94
C ILE A 4 -19.09 62.95 -2.02
N PHE A 5 -17.84 62.85 -2.43
CA PHE A 5 -17.33 61.74 -3.27
C PHE A 5 -17.05 60.57 -2.37
N THR A 6 -17.95 59.58 -2.39
CA THR A 6 -17.71 58.31 -1.72
C THR A 6 -16.82 57.46 -2.61
N LEU A 7 -15.54 57.36 -2.25
CA LEU A 7 -14.55 56.49 -2.89
C LEU A 7 -14.82 55.05 -2.39
N PHE A 8 -15.49 54.26 -3.21
CA PHE A 8 -15.58 52.82 -3.00
C PHE A 8 -14.21 52.19 -3.33
N ALA A 9 -13.39 51.97 -2.33
CA ALA A 9 -12.20 51.17 -2.45
C ALA A 9 -12.63 49.70 -2.52
N THR A 10 -12.83 49.19 -3.72
CA THR A 10 -12.91 47.75 -3.96
C THR A 10 -11.53 47.15 -3.67
N LEU A 11 -11.41 46.54 -2.48
CA LEU A 11 -10.26 45.75 -2.13
C LEU A 11 -10.32 44.46 -2.99
N LEU A 12 -9.65 44.49 -4.13
CA LEU A 12 -9.38 43.28 -4.90
C LEU A 12 -8.41 42.46 -4.08
N PHE A 13 -8.92 41.45 -3.37
CA PHE A 13 -8.09 40.36 -2.90
C PHE A 13 -7.64 39.60 -4.17
N ALA A 14 -6.48 39.96 -4.69
CA ALA A 14 -5.76 39.11 -5.60
C ALA A 14 -5.40 37.87 -4.79
N VAL A 15 -6.16 36.78 -4.98
CA VAL A 15 -5.73 35.44 -4.57
C VAL A 15 -4.51 35.15 -5.46
N THR A 16 -3.34 35.53 -4.96
CA THR A 16 -2.10 35.05 -5.55
C THR A 16 -2.08 33.57 -5.33
N ALA A 17 -2.22 32.79 -6.41
CA ALA A 17 -1.89 31.38 -6.39
C ALA A 17 -0.43 31.31 -5.93
N MET A 18 -0.22 30.97 -4.67
CA MET A 18 1.11 30.77 -4.14
C MET A 18 1.61 29.46 -4.76
N ALA A 19 2.46 29.57 -5.76
CA ALA A 19 3.23 28.45 -6.24
C ALA A 19 4.28 28.16 -5.15
N GLU A 20 4.07 27.10 -4.39
CA GLU A 20 5.05 26.64 -3.43
C GLU A 20 5.85 25.49 -4.04
N ASP A 21 7.17 25.64 -4.04
CA ASP A 21 8.10 24.58 -4.38
C ASP A 21 8.52 23.90 -3.09
N TYR A 22 8.24 22.59 -2.99
CA TYR A 22 8.60 21.77 -1.86
C TYR A 22 9.84 20.95 -2.19
N GLU A 23 10.90 21.09 -1.39
CA GLU A 23 12.03 20.16 -1.44
C GLU A 23 11.63 18.88 -0.72
N CYS A 24 11.51 17.78 -1.46
CA CYS A 24 10.98 16.51 -0.98
C CYS A 24 11.99 15.38 -1.15
N ASN A 25 11.80 14.33 -0.34
CA ASN A 25 12.31 13.01 -0.63
C ASN A 25 11.30 12.29 -1.54
N LEU A 26 11.81 11.55 -2.51
CA LEU A 26 11.04 10.71 -3.41
C LEU A 26 11.58 9.30 -3.38
N ALA A 27 10.70 8.33 -3.22
CA ALA A 27 11.01 6.90 -3.32
C ALA A 27 10.10 6.22 -4.35
N VAL A 28 10.65 5.28 -5.09
CA VAL A 28 9.92 4.51 -6.11
C VAL A 28 9.94 3.04 -5.74
N PHE A 29 8.78 2.39 -5.91
CA PHE A 29 8.63 0.95 -5.80
C PHE A 29 8.01 0.43 -7.09
N ALA A 30 8.79 -0.29 -7.88
CA ALA A 30 8.36 -0.77 -9.18
C ALA A 30 8.52 -2.28 -9.31
N CYS A 31 7.44 -2.98 -9.62
CA CYS A 31 7.42 -4.44 -9.79
C CYS A 31 8.11 -5.18 -8.62
N GLY A 32 7.87 -4.75 -7.40
CA GLY A 32 8.46 -5.36 -6.20
C GLY A 32 9.87 -4.89 -5.83
N THR A 33 10.47 -4.00 -6.63
CA THR A 33 11.82 -3.48 -6.37
C THR A 33 11.75 -2.03 -5.90
N PRO A 34 12.22 -1.74 -4.67
CA PRO A 34 12.35 -0.37 -4.19
C PRO A 34 13.59 0.30 -4.79
N SER A 35 13.51 1.62 -5.00
CA SER A 35 14.67 2.46 -5.27
C SER A 35 15.21 3.08 -3.99
N ASP A 36 16.47 3.49 -4.02
CA ASP A 36 16.96 4.48 -3.06
C ASP A 36 16.17 5.79 -3.22
N TYR A 37 16.06 6.54 -2.13
CA TYR A 37 15.42 7.85 -2.19
C TYR A 37 16.24 8.85 -3.00
N GLN A 38 15.55 9.83 -3.55
CA GLN A 38 16.18 10.95 -4.25
C GLN A 38 15.56 12.28 -3.79
N LYS A 39 16.36 13.34 -3.78
CA LYS A 39 15.87 14.70 -3.53
C LYS A 39 15.24 15.26 -4.80
N VAL A 40 14.05 15.80 -4.66
CA VAL A 40 13.29 16.39 -5.77
C VAL A 40 12.62 17.68 -5.34
N ASN A 41 12.35 18.56 -6.30
CA ASN A 41 11.50 19.73 -6.08
C ASN A 41 10.12 19.46 -6.69
N ILE A 42 9.10 19.59 -5.86
CA ILE A 42 7.70 19.41 -6.24
C ILE A 42 7.02 20.77 -6.24
N ASN A 43 6.39 21.13 -7.35
CA ASN A 43 5.46 22.24 -7.35
C ASN A 43 4.05 21.70 -7.09
N CYS A 44 3.45 22.10 -5.97
CA CYS A 44 2.10 21.73 -5.59
C CYS A 44 1.34 23.01 -5.25
N THR A 45 0.34 23.35 -6.06
CA THR A 45 -0.33 24.66 -5.96
C THR A 45 -1.83 24.51 -6.00
N LYS A 46 -2.53 25.32 -5.22
CA LYS A 46 -3.98 25.45 -5.31
C LYS A 46 -4.32 26.45 -6.40
N ASN A 47 -5.07 26.02 -7.41
CA ASN A 47 -5.44 26.83 -8.56
C ASN A 47 -6.70 27.67 -8.30
N ALA A 48 -7.09 28.51 -9.25
CA ALA A 48 -8.25 29.40 -9.14
C ALA A 48 -9.60 28.66 -9.03
N ASN A 49 -9.63 27.36 -9.35
CA ASN A 49 -10.82 26.50 -9.21
C ASN A 49 -10.85 25.76 -7.87
N GLU A 50 -10.05 26.18 -6.89
CA GLU A 50 -9.93 25.55 -5.57
C GLU A 50 -9.40 24.10 -5.61
N LYS A 51 -8.81 23.67 -6.74
CA LYS A 51 -8.21 22.36 -6.97
C LYS A 51 -6.70 22.43 -6.88
N PHE A 52 -6.02 21.29 -6.69
CA PHE A 52 -4.56 21.26 -6.69
C PHE A 52 -4.00 20.92 -8.07
N ASP A 53 -2.86 21.51 -8.37
CA ASP A 53 -1.98 21.14 -9.47
C ASP A 53 -0.69 20.58 -8.89
N PHE A 54 -0.22 19.43 -9.40
CA PHE A 54 0.99 18.75 -8.97
C PHE A 54 1.95 18.62 -10.15
N LEU A 55 3.20 19.04 -9.97
CA LEU A 55 4.25 18.94 -10.98
C LEU A 55 5.55 18.41 -10.38
N LEU A 56 5.98 17.25 -10.84
CA LEU A 56 7.30 16.67 -10.63
C LEU A 56 8.08 16.74 -11.95
N LYS A 57 9.13 17.56 -12.00
CA LYS A 57 9.93 17.79 -13.21
C LYS A 57 11.06 16.77 -13.34
N ASN A 58 11.35 16.41 -14.60
CA ASN A 58 12.51 15.58 -14.98
C ASN A 58 12.61 14.27 -14.20
N PHE A 59 11.45 13.66 -13.91
CA PHE A 59 11.42 12.39 -13.18
C PHE A 59 12.10 11.30 -13.98
N SER A 60 12.96 10.55 -13.31
CA SER A 60 13.62 9.35 -13.86
C SER A 60 13.61 8.23 -12.83
N PHE A 61 13.56 7.00 -13.33
CA PHE A 61 13.62 5.80 -12.50
C PHE A 61 14.65 4.83 -13.10
N GLY A 62 15.71 4.55 -12.36
CA GLY A 62 16.86 3.82 -12.89
C GLY A 62 17.42 4.51 -14.12
N THR A 63 17.46 3.81 -15.25
CA THR A 63 17.90 4.36 -16.56
C THR A 63 16.78 4.94 -17.39
N MET A 64 15.52 4.83 -16.92
CA MET A 64 14.35 5.30 -17.65
C MET A 64 14.08 6.78 -17.35
N ASN A 65 14.16 7.63 -18.36
CA ASN A 65 13.70 9.00 -18.26
C ASN A 65 12.19 9.06 -18.53
N VAL A 66 11.40 9.33 -17.50
CA VAL A 66 9.94 9.44 -17.57
C VAL A 66 9.50 10.83 -18.02
N GLY A 67 10.33 11.85 -17.75
CA GLY A 67 10.03 13.26 -18.02
C GLY A 67 9.20 13.91 -16.91
N ASP A 68 8.39 14.89 -17.26
CA ASP A 68 7.57 15.61 -16.30
C ASP A 68 6.29 14.84 -16.00
N ILE A 69 5.99 14.66 -14.71
CA ILE A 69 4.68 14.20 -14.24
C ILE A 69 3.88 15.45 -13.86
N ASN A 70 2.92 15.79 -14.71
CA ASN A 70 2.09 16.98 -14.56
C ASN A 70 0.63 16.58 -14.41
N VAL A 71 0.11 16.72 -13.19
CA VAL A 71 -1.26 16.34 -12.83
C VAL A 71 -2.02 17.62 -12.51
N LYS A 72 -3.11 17.88 -13.21
CA LYS A 72 -3.88 19.11 -13.11
C LYS A 72 -5.25 18.85 -12.50
N ASP A 73 -5.82 19.89 -11.89
CA ASP A 73 -7.19 19.92 -11.40
C ASP A 73 -7.52 18.77 -10.45
N ILE A 74 -6.63 18.47 -9.49
CA ILE A 74 -6.80 17.45 -8.48
C ILE A 74 -7.88 17.88 -7.48
N ASP A 75 -8.88 17.05 -7.26
CA ASP A 75 -10.00 17.36 -6.39
C ASP A 75 -9.59 17.38 -4.90
N VAL A 76 -10.01 18.42 -4.19
CA VAL A 76 -9.92 18.49 -2.73
C VAL A 76 -11.08 17.67 -2.14
N ILE A 77 -10.75 16.63 -1.38
CA ILE A 77 -11.74 15.73 -0.76
C ILE A 77 -11.98 16.06 0.71
N GLU A 78 -11.04 16.79 1.34
CA GLU A 78 -11.15 17.25 2.72
C GLU A 78 -10.36 18.55 2.88
N GLN A 79 -10.91 19.50 3.65
CA GLN A 79 -10.23 20.72 4.04
C GLN A 79 -10.59 21.09 5.49
N ASN A 80 -9.54 21.35 6.29
CA ASN A 80 -9.71 21.82 7.67
C ASN A 80 -8.57 22.83 7.99
N GLY A 81 -8.88 24.12 7.92
CA GLY A 81 -7.87 25.18 8.01
C GLY A 81 -6.83 25.04 6.91
N ASP A 82 -5.55 24.93 7.30
CA ASP A 82 -4.42 24.75 6.38
C ASP A 82 -4.15 23.27 6.02
N PHE A 83 -4.98 22.34 6.51
CA PHE A 83 -4.93 20.94 6.13
C PHE A 83 -5.83 20.69 4.92
N TYR A 84 -5.25 20.08 3.89
CA TYR A 84 -5.93 19.63 2.68
C TYR A 84 -5.63 18.16 2.43
N ARG A 85 -6.66 17.41 2.05
CA ARG A 85 -6.51 16.09 1.44
C ARG A 85 -7.07 16.16 0.04
N PHE A 86 -6.30 15.67 -0.94
CA PHE A 86 -6.67 15.73 -2.34
C PHE A 86 -6.42 14.40 -3.02
N LYS A 87 -7.24 14.11 -4.04
CA LYS A 87 -7.17 12.84 -4.76
C LYS A 87 -7.65 13.01 -6.20
N THR A 88 -7.02 12.26 -7.10
CA THR A 88 -7.49 12.17 -8.48
C THR A 88 -7.15 10.82 -9.09
N LYS A 89 -7.95 10.43 -10.09
CA LYS A 89 -7.64 9.35 -11.02
C LYS A 89 -7.82 9.90 -12.41
N GLN A 90 -6.74 9.98 -13.17
CA GLN A 90 -6.78 10.55 -14.52
C GLN A 90 -5.71 9.94 -15.42
N THR A 91 -5.84 10.18 -16.73
CA THR A 91 -4.84 9.80 -17.71
C THR A 91 -3.93 11.00 -17.99
N ILE A 92 -2.64 10.83 -17.77
CA ILE A 92 -1.61 11.79 -18.14
C ILE A 92 -0.74 11.24 -19.28
N LYS A 93 0.08 12.10 -19.89
CA LYS A 93 1.10 11.65 -20.83
C LYS A 93 2.44 11.61 -20.12
N ILE A 94 3.07 10.44 -20.10
CA ILE A 94 4.44 10.25 -19.66
C ILE A 94 5.35 10.00 -20.88
N MET A 95 6.64 10.24 -20.73
CA MET A 95 7.60 10.14 -21.84
C MET A 95 7.12 10.93 -23.09
N PHE A 96 6.43 12.06 -22.87
CA PHE A 96 5.82 12.97 -23.85
C PHE A 96 4.66 12.41 -24.68
N VAL A 97 4.52 11.11 -24.84
CA VAL A 97 3.57 10.51 -25.80
C VAL A 97 2.74 9.37 -25.27
N VAL A 98 3.18 8.68 -24.21
CA VAL A 98 2.49 7.48 -23.71
C VAL A 98 1.36 7.87 -22.77
N PRO A 99 0.09 7.65 -23.13
CA PRO A 99 -1.02 7.86 -22.21
C PRO A 99 -0.95 6.82 -21.09
N CYS A 100 -1.03 7.29 -19.85
CA CYS A 100 -0.91 6.46 -18.68
C CYS A 100 -1.97 6.85 -17.64
N GLU A 101 -2.76 5.90 -17.19
CA GLU A 101 -3.64 6.12 -16.05
C GLU A 101 -2.81 6.22 -14.79
N ILE A 102 -3.11 7.22 -13.98
CA ILE A 102 -2.51 7.43 -12.66
C ILE A 102 -3.59 7.60 -11.60
N GLU A 103 -3.25 7.18 -10.39
CA GLU A 103 -4.01 7.51 -9.18
C GLU A 103 -3.07 8.30 -8.26
N LEU A 104 -3.47 9.52 -7.90
CA LEU A 104 -2.72 10.38 -7.00
C LEU A 104 -3.58 10.69 -5.79
N GLU A 105 -3.03 10.48 -4.61
CA GLU A 105 -3.60 10.90 -3.33
C GLU A 105 -2.52 11.62 -2.53
N GLY A 106 -2.88 12.73 -1.90
CA GLY A 106 -1.92 13.50 -1.11
C GLY A 106 -2.58 14.30 0.00
N THR A 107 -1.74 14.76 0.91
CA THR A 107 -2.08 15.71 1.96
C THR A 107 -1.11 16.88 1.94
N LEU A 108 -1.61 18.05 2.21
CA LEU A 108 -0.85 19.26 2.49
C LEU A 108 -1.30 19.80 3.84
N ASN A 109 -0.37 19.97 4.78
CA ASN A 109 -0.62 20.52 6.10
C ASN A 109 0.39 21.65 6.38
N GLY A 110 -0.05 22.88 6.21
CA GLY A 110 0.87 24.02 6.19
C GLY A 110 1.94 23.85 5.11
N SER A 111 3.20 23.67 5.51
CA SER A 111 4.33 23.43 4.60
C SER A 111 4.69 21.95 4.41
N THR A 112 3.96 21.04 5.04
CA THR A 112 4.23 19.59 4.95
C THR A 112 3.39 18.95 3.84
N LEU A 113 4.07 18.46 2.81
CA LEU A 113 3.50 17.75 1.67
C LEU A 113 3.77 16.24 1.80
N ASP A 114 2.75 15.42 1.54
CA ASP A 114 2.83 13.97 1.52
C ASP A 114 1.96 13.45 0.37
N VAL A 115 2.55 12.79 -0.62
CA VAL A 115 1.87 12.37 -1.85
C VAL A 115 2.26 10.93 -2.19
N LYS A 116 1.25 10.14 -2.52
CA LYS A 116 1.38 8.82 -3.16
C LYS A 116 0.82 8.89 -4.56
N LEU A 117 1.62 8.48 -5.53
CA LEU A 117 1.25 8.34 -6.93
C LEU A 117 1.36 6.86 -7.33
N LEU A 118 0.29 6.30 -7.85
CA LEU A 118 0.25 4.94 -8.39
C LEU A 118 0.13 4.99 -9.91
N ILE A 119 0.92 4.18 -10.59
CA ILE A 119 0.91 3.99 -12.05
C ILE A 119 0.64 2.50 -12.32
N PRO A 120 -0.64 2.08 -12.37
CA PRO A 120 -1.02 0.66 -12.39
C PRO A 120 -0.44 -0.10 -13.58
N SER A 121 -0.40 0.51 -14.77
CA SER A 121 0.11 -0.11 -15.99
C SER A 121 1.59 -0.50 -15.93
N PHE A 122 2.35 0.08 -14.99
CA PHE A 122 3.75 -0.24 -14.75
C PHE A 122 3.99 -0.90 -13.39
N SER A 123 2.93 -1.25 -12.66
CA SER A 123 3.03 -1.76 -11.27
C SER A 123 4.01 -0.92 -10.43
N THR A 124 3.88 0.40 -10.54
CA THR A 124 4.81 1.36 -9.94
C THR A 124 4.07 2.28 -8.99
N SER A 125 4.60 2.41 -7.79
CA SER A 125 4.19 3.40 -6.80
C SER A 125 5.32 4.38 -6.55
N VAL A 126 4.98 5.65 -6.42
CA VAL A 126 5.91 6.74 -6.09
C VAL A 126 5.42 7.40 -4.81
N LEU A 127 6.29 7.47 -3.81
CA LEU A 127 6.06 8.23 -2.58
C LEU A 127 6.89 9.52 -2.64
N VAL A 128 6.30 10.61 -2.22
CA VAL A 128 6.95 11.92 -2.16
C VAL A 128 6.54 12.62 -0.88
N ASN A 129 7.50 13.03 -0.06
CA ASN A 129 7.21 13.88 1.09
C ASN A 129 8.40 14.77 1.48
N ASN A 130 8.13 15.78 2.31
CA ASN A 130 9.14 16.63 2.92
C ASN A 130 9.13 16.51 4.45
N ASN A 131 8.84 15.31 4.97
CA ASN A 131 8.92 15.06 6.40
C ASN A 131 10.36 15.20 6.91
N PRO A 132 10.55 15.61 8.17
CA PRO A 132 11.88 15.75 8.76
C PRO A 132 12.67 14.45 8.71
N THR A 133 13.98 14.57 8.45
CA THR A 133 14.91 13.44 8.50
C THR A 133 14.99 12.90 9.93
N LEU A 134 14.98 11.57 10.06
CA LEU A 134 15.05 10.88 11.33
C LEU A 134 16.52 10.69 11.74
N GLU A 135 16.81 10.79 13.03
CA GLU A 135 18.13 10.46 13.58
C GLU A 135 18.36 8.95 13.63
N THR A 136 17.29 8.18 13.86
CA THR A 136 17.31 6.72 13.91
C THR A 136 16.10 6.17 13.17
N TYR A 137 16.31 5.15 12.37
CA TYR A 137 15.21 4.51 11.63
C TYR A 137 14.62 3.36 12.44
N PRO A 138 13.26 3.29 12.52
CA PRO A 138 12.60 2.21 13.22
C PRO A 138 12.89 0.87 12.55
N GLN A 139 13.17 -0.13 13.37
CA GLN A 139 13.42 -1.49 12.89
C GLN A 139 12.12 -2.27 12.84
N VAL A 140 11.89 -2.99 11.75
CA VAL A 140 10.74 -3.87 11.63
C VAL A 140 10.89 -5.04 12.60
N THR A 141 9.84 -5.29 13.39
CA THR A 141 9.78 -6.39 14.37
C THR A 141 8.66 -7.38 14.06
N GLY A 142 7.70 -7.01 13.20
CA GLY A 142 6.57 -7.85 12.82
C GLY A 142 5.88 -7.37 11.56
N LEU A 143 5.03 -8.22 11.00
CA LEU A 143 4.22 -7.96 9.82
C LEU A 143 2.83 -8.55 10.00
N LYS A 144 1.81 -7.75 9.72
CA LYS A 144 0.41 -8.19 9.61
C LYS A 144 -0.09 -8.00 8.19
N VAL A 145 -0.85 -8.99 7.71
CA VAL A 145 -1.59 -8.91 6.45
C VAL A 145 -3.04 -9.24 6.75
N PHE A 146 -3.97 -8.41 6.28
CA PHE A 146 -5.40 -8.48 6.63
C PHE A 146 -5.66 -8.49 8.15
N GLY A 147 -4.83 -7.74 8.91
CA GLY A 147 -4.93 -7.64 10.37
C GLY A 147 -4.39 -8.85 11.14
N THR A 148 -3.91 -9.91 10.46
CA THR A 148 -3.39 -11.13 11.07
C THR A 148 -1.87 -11.16 10.97
N ASP A 149 -1.20 -11.56 12.06
CA ASP A 149 0.25 -11.72 12.07
C ASP A 149 0.68 -12.78 11.05
N VAL A 150 1.73 -12.48 10.28
CA VAL A 150 2.33 -13.44 9.34
C VAL A 150 3.09 -14.50 10.15
N PRO A 151 2.68 -15.79 10.10
CA PRO A 151 3.31 -16.83 10.89
C PRO A 151 4.78 -17.02 10.51
N ASN A 152 5.65 -17.17 11.51
CA ASN A 152 7.09 -17.43 11.33
C ASN A 152 7.82 -16.33 10.50
N PHE A 153 7.28 -15.13 10.45
CA PHE A 153 7.97 -14.00 9.86
C PHE A 153 9.26 -13.70 10.63
N ASP A 154 10.39 -13.73 9.93
CA ASP A 154 11.69 -13.39 10.47
C ASP A 154 12.13 -12.04 9.91
N PRO A 155 12.03 -10.95 10.69
CA PRO A 155 12.36 -9.61 10.22
C PRO A 155 13.86 -9.41 9.91
N SER A 156 14.72 -10.33 10.35
CA SER A 156 16.15 -10.29 9.99
C SER A 156 16.44 -10.81 8.59
N LYS A 157 15.46 -11.45 7.94
CA LYS A 157 15.60 -12.06 6.62
C LYS A 157 14.76 -11.32 5.59
N ASN A 158 15.40 -10.72 4.62
CA ASN A 158 14.72 -10.05 3.52
C ASN A 158 14.13 -11.04 2.49
N THR A 159 14.58 -12.29 2.50
CA THR A 159 14.10 -13.38 1.64
C THR A 159 13.97 -14.69 2.41
N GLY A 160 13.25 -15.67 1.86
CA GLY A 160 13.05 -16.98 2.50
C GLY A 160 11.94 -16.99 3.55
N ASN A 161 11.18 -15.90 3.68
CA ASN A 161 9.90 -15.91 4.38
C ASN A 161 8.82 -16.48 3.44
N SER A 162 7.79 -17.08 4.00
CA SER A 162 6.63 -17.58 3.24
C SER A 162 5.34 -17.00 3.77
N ILE A 163 4.34 -16.86 2.90
CA ILE A 163 3.03 -16.32 3.26
C ILE A 163 1.91 -17.04 2.51
N VAL A 164 0.76 -17.20 3.19
CA VAL A 164 -0.49 -17.63 2.57
C VAL A 164 -1.33 -16.39 2.29
N LEU A 165 -1.70 -16.17 1.04
CA LEU A 165 -2.54 -15.05 0.64
C LEU A 165 -3.88 -15.58 0.12
N PRO A 166 -5.02 -15.35 0.83
CA PRO A 166 -6.33 -15.74 0.34
C PRO A 166 -6.76 -14.93 -0.88
N THR A 167 -6.29 -13.69 -0.95
CA THR A 167 -6.51 -12.74 -2.06
C THR A 167 -5.27 -11.85 -2.21
N THR A 168 -5.16 -11.11 -3.30
CA THR A 168 -4.10 -10.09 -3.44
C THR A 168 -4.37 -8.94 -2.47
N PRO A 169 -3.48 -8.68 -1.49
CA PRO A 169 -3.64 -7.55 -0.58
C PRO A 169 -3.33 -6.24 -1.28
N THR A 170 -3.93 -5.17 -0.78
CA THR A 170 -3.54 -3.79 -1.07
C THR A 170 -2.57 -3.29 0.00
N ASP A 171 -1.91 -2.16 -0.22
CA ASP A 171 -1.01 -1.57 0.78
C ASP A 171 -1.74 -1.27 2.11
N ALA A 172 -3.05 -0.98 2.06
CA ALA A 172 -3.86 -0.73 3.25
C ALA A 172 -4.13 -1.98 4.10
N ASP A 173 -4.01 -3.17 3.50
CA ASP A 173 -4.21 -4.45 4.19
C ASP A 173 -2.95 -4.92 4.95
N ILE A 174 -1.86 -4.15 4.84
CA ILE A 174 -0.54 -4.52 5.35
C ILE A 174 -0.12 -3.53 6.42
N THR A 175 0.39 -4.03 7.54
CA THR A 175 0.89 -3.21 8.64
C THR A 175 2.18 -3.80 9.19
N PHE A 176 3.25 -3.01 9.20
CA PHE A 176 4.47 -3.34 9.92
C PHE A 176 4.36 -2.96 11.40
N THR A 177 4.91 -3.81 12.25
CA THR A 177 5.22 -3.47 13.62
C THR A 177 6.71 -3.12 13.70
N THR A 178 7.05 -2.06 14.41
CA THR A 178 8.42 -1.60 14.58
C THR A 178 8.79 -1.55 16.06
N ASP A 179 10.08 -1.46 16.37
CA ASP A 179 10.60 -1.27 17.72
C ASP A 179 10.20 0.07 18.34
N ASP A 180 9.84 1.06 17.52
CA ASP A 180 9.21 2.31 17.93
C ASP A 180 7.74 2.32 17.47
N ALA A 181 6.82 2.09 18.41
CA ALA A 181 5.38 2.08 18.12
C ALA A 181 4.82 3.46 17.71
N SER A 182 5.54 4.54 17.93
CA SER A 182 5.17 5.90 17.50
C SER A 182 5.64 6.23 16.09
N ALA A 183 6.54 5.42 15.52
CA ALA A 183 7.11 5.66 14.21
C ALA A 183 6.05 5.50 13.11
N LYS A 184 5.87 6.55 12.33
CA LYS A 184 5.06 6.48 11.11
C LYS A 184 5.87 5.81 10.00
N THR A 185 5.30 4.81 9.36
CA THR A 185 5.90 4.11 8.22
C THR A 185 4.95 4.13 7.03
N TYR A 186 5.51 4.00 5.82
CA TYR A 186 4.74 3.77 4.61
C TYR A 186 4.96 2.34 4.15
N VAL A 187 3.90 1.76 3.62
CA VAL A 187 3.91 0.39 3.08
C VAL A 187 3.62 0.45 1.60
N LEU A 188 4.43 -0.24 0.82
CA LEU A 188 4.17 -0.52 -0.59
C LEU A 188 4.31 -2.01 -0.83
N SER A 189 3.42 -2.56 -1.68
CA SER A 189 3.40 -4.00 -1.95
C SER A 189 3.19 -4.30 -3.42
N PHE A 190 3.66 -5.48 -3.83
CA PHE A 190 3.44 -6.01 -5.16
C PHE A 190 3.31 -7.53 -5.11
N HIS A 191 2.21 -8.06 -5.66
CA HIS A 191 1.97 -9.49 -5.77
C HIS A 191 2.26 -9.96 -7.19
N ASP A 192 3.40 -10.62 -7.36
CA ASP A 192 3.75 -11.30 -8.60
C ASP A 192 3.09 -12.68 -8.62
N THR A 193 1.89 -12.74 -9.16
CA THR A 193 1.11 -13.99 -9.23
C THR A 193 1.73 -15.01 -10.18
N GLN A 194 2.52 -14.58 -11.16
CA GLN A 194 3.18 -15.47 -12.12
C GLN A 194 4.32 -16.25 -11.47
N ASN A 195 5.13 -15.58 -10.67
CA ASN A 195 6.27 -16.19 -9.99
C ASN A 195 5.93 -16.64 -8.57
N LYS A 196 4.68 -16.45 -8.11
CA LYS A 196 4.22 -16.73 -6.74
C LYS A 196 5.07 -16.03 -5.68
N LEU A 197 5.38 -14.76 -5.93
CA LEU A 197 6.15 -13.93 -5.01
C LEU A 197 5.31 -12.74 -4.52
N PHE A 198 5.49 -12.41 -3.28
CA PHE A 198 4.88 -11.23 -2.68
C PHE A 198 5.97 -10.33 -2.10
N TYR A 199 6.04 -9.12 -2.62
CA TYR A 199 7.01 -8.11 -2.24
C TYR A 199 6.36 -7.07 -1.34
N VAL A 200 7.00 -6.73 -0.24
CA VAL A 200 6.52 -5.69 0.69
C VAL A 200 7.69 -4.83 1.13
N ALA A 201 7.58 -3.53 0.88
CA ALA A 201 8.55 -2.56 1.33
C ALA A 201 7.97 -1.71 2.47
N CYS A 202 8.77 -1.54 3.53
CA CYS A 202 8.53 -0.63 4.64
C CYS A 202 9.47 0.57 4.50
N TYR A 203 8.90 1.76 4.35
CA TYR A 203 9.67 3.01 4.32
C TYR A 203 9.48 3.77 5.63
N SER A 204 10.54 4.40 6.09
CA SER A 204 10.47 5.37 7.19
C SER A 204 9.65 6.61 6.80
N ASN A 205 9.24 7.38 7.80
CA ASN A 205 8.43 8.58 7.60
C ASN A 205 9.05 9.62 6.64
N ASP A 206 10.37 9.68 6.57
CA ASP A 206 11.13 10.58 5.69
C ASP A 206 11.55 9.92 4.36
N LEU A 207 11.13 8.69 4.09
CA LEU A 207 11.45 7.87 2.92
C LEU A 207 12.94 7.48 2.75
N VAL A 208 13.80 7.81 3.70
CA VAL A 208 15.24 7.51 3.62
C VAL A 208 15.53 6.10 4.08
N GLY A 209 14.93 5.68 5.20
CA GLY A 209 15.02 4.30 5.68
C GLY A 209 14.08 3.38 4.92
N ILE A 210 14.61 2.27 4.42
CA ILE A 210 13.84 1.28 3.67
C ILE A 210 14.22 -0.14 4.08
N THR A 211 13.22 -0.99 4.23
CA THR A 211 13.38 -2.44 4.35
C THR A 211 12.43 -3.12 3.37
N ASN A 212 12.94 -4.04 2.55
CA ASN A 212 12.17 -4.77 1.56
C ASN A 212 12.20 -6.26 1.85
N TYR A 213 11.03 -6.90 1.86
CA TYR A 213 10.84 -8.32 2.09
C TYR A 213 10.27 -9.00 0.86
N VAL A 214 10.76 -10.18 0.56
CA VAL A 214 10.25 -11.05 -0.50
C VAL A 214 9.76 -12.34 0.12
N PHE A 215 8.50 -12.66 -0.09
CA PHE A 215 7.85 -13.86 0.41
C PHE A 215 7.55 -14.83 -0.72
N ASP A 216 7.76 -16.11 -0.47
CA ASP A 216 7.21 -17.17 -1.30
C ASP A 216 5.71 -17.30 -0.97
N VAL A 217 4.84 -17.08 -1.96
CA VAL A 217 3.40 -17.27 -1.80
C VAL A 217 3.09 -18.75 -1.88
N VAL A 218 2.74 -19.35 -0.74
CA VAL A 218 2.35 -20.74 -0.65
C VAL A 218 0.84 -20.88 -0.73
N GLU A 219 0.37 -21.88 -1.45
CA GLU A 219 -1.05 -22.21 -1.47
C GLU A 219 -1.45 -22.67 -0.07
N SER A 220 -2.61 -22.22 0.40
CA SER A 220 -3.22 -22.85 1.55
C SER A 220 -3.34 -24.33 1.22
N SER A 221 -2.45 -25.15 1.79
CA SER A 221 -2.68 -26.58 1.77
C SER A 221 -4.02 -26.75 2.47
N GLY A 222 -5.06 -27.18 1.75
CA GLY A 222 -6.43 -27.30 2.26
C GLY A 222 -6.61 -28.32 3.39
N VAL A 223 -5.73 -28.24 4.37
CA VAL A 223 -5.95 -28.72 5.72
C VAL A 223 -6.53 -27.51 6.44
N ASP A 224 -7.86 -27.41 6.40
CA ASP A 224 -8.58 -26.53 7.31
C ASP A 224 -7.90 -26.62 8.67
N ALA A 225 -7.56 -25.46 9.24
CA ALA A 225 -7.01 -25.39 10.58
C ALA A 225 -7.77 -26.39 11.44
N VAL A 226 -7.04 -27.34 12.04
CA VAL A 226 -7.63 -28.30 12.94
C VAL A 226 -8.31 -27.46 14.02
N MET A 227 -9.60 -27.20 13.87
CA MET A 227 -10.41 -26.67 14.94
C MET A 227 -10.19 -27.62 16.10
N GLU A 228 -9.74 -27.10 17.23
CA GLU A 228 -9.69 -27.83 18.51
C GLU A 228 -10.92 -28.72 18.59
N PRO A 229 -10.78 -30.00 19.00
CA PRO A 229 -11.85 -31.00 18.91
C PRO A 229 -12.94 -30.72 19.95
N SER A 230 -13.64 -29.62 19.85
CA SER A 230 -14.81 -29.32 20.63
C SER A 230 -16.05 -29.78 19.86
N CYS A 231 -16.49 -31.00 20.16
CA CYS A 231 -17.83 -31.53 19.87
C CYS A 231 -18.15 -32.02 18.46
N ARG A 232 -17.19 -32.53 17.69
CA ARG A 232 -17.56 -33.28 16.47
C ARG A 232 -17.95 -34.69 16.80
N THR A 233 -19.15 -35.11 16.39
CA THR A 233 -19.63 -36.49 16.49
C THR A 233 -19.40 -37.25 15.20
N VAL A 234 -19.01 -38.52 15.30
CA VAL A 234 -18.90 -39.40 14.12
C VAL A 234 -20.30 -39.73 13.62
N ILE A 235 -20.61 -39.31 12.38
CA ILE A 235 -21.90 -39.57 11.74
C ILE A 235 -21.86 -40.79 10.82
N GLY A 236 -20.68 -41.26 10.43
CA GLY A 236 -20.53 -42.48 9.64
C GLY A 236 -19.09 -42.92 9.49
N ARG A 237 -18.89 -44.24 9.34
CA ARG A 237 -17.60 -44.83 8.96
C ARG A 237 -17.82 -45.71 7.74
N TYR A 238 -16.89 -45.63 6.80
CA TYR A 238 -16.97 -46.31 5.52
C TYR A 238 -15.64 -46.99 5.19
N ASN A 239 -15.68 -48.12 4.50
CA ASN A 239 -14.50 -48.71 3.88
C ASN A 239 -14.23 -48.09 2.52
N VAL A 240 -13.13 -48.47 1.85
CA VAL A 240 -12.72 -47.94 0.51
C VAL A 240 -13.81 -48.17 -0.54
N GLY A 241 -14.65 -49.19 -0.38
CA GLY A 241 -15.77 -49.48 -1.29
C GLY A 241 -17.07 -48.73 -0.95
N GLY A 242 -17.03 -47.75 -0.02
CA GLY A 242 -18.19 -46.92 0.36
C GLY A 242 -19.22 -47.65 1.24
N LYS A 243 -18.96 -48.89 1.67
CA LYS A 243 -19.84 -49.61 2.60
C LYS A 243 -19.58 -49.18 4.04
N THR A 244 -20.63 -49.10 4.85
CA THR A 244 -20.53 -48.81 6.28
C THR A 244 -19.58 -49.78 6.98
N SER A 245 -18.74 -49.24 7.86
CA SER A 245 -17.66 -49.95 8.54
C SER A 245 -17.81 -49.81 10.03
N GLY A 246 -17.71 -50.92 10.77
CA GLY A 246 -17.79 -50.90 12.23
C GLY A 246 -16.46 -50.49 12.89
N ASN A 247 -16.48 -50.29 14.22
CA ASN A 247 -15.31 -49.85 14.98
C ASN A 247 -14.09 -50.81 14.94
N GLY A 248 -14.29 -52.07 14.57
CA GLY A 248 -13.25 -53.12 14.50
C GLY A 248 -12.73 -53.41 13.09
N SER A 249 -13.14 -52.70 12.08
CA SER A 249 -12.73 -52.92 10.68
C SER A 249 -11.24 -52.67 10.49
N ARG A 250 -10.57 -53.63 9.78
CA ARG A 250 -9.14 -53.50 9.37
C ARG A 250 -9.04 -52.88 7.99
N GLY A 251 -7.93 -52.19 7.72
CA GLY A 251 -7.64 -51.52 6.46
C GLY A 251 -8.00 -50.03 6.52
N LEU A 252 -8.16 -49.37 5.34
CA LEU A 252 -8.48 -47.94 5.26
C LEU A 252 -9.95 -47.71 5.64
N VAL A 253 -10.16 -46.96 6.71
CA VAL A 253 -11.48 -46.54 7.20
C VAL A 253 -11.61 -45.05 6.99
N ILE A 254 -12.70 -44.63 6.35
CA ILE A 254 -13.08 -43.23 6.12
C ILE A 254 -14.14 -42.87 7.17
N THR A 255 -13.81 -41.95 8.07
CA THR A 255 -14.72 -41.46 9.12
C THR A 255 -15.25 -40.09 8.73
N LYS A 256 -16.58 -39.97 8.69
CA LYS A 256 -17.27 -38.68 8.44
C LYS A 256 -17.81 -38.13 9.76
N TYR A 257 -17.63 -36.84 9.99
CA TYR A 257 -18.05 -36.13 11.19
C TYR A 257 -19.24 -35.21 10.94
N SER A 258 -19.89 -34.77 12.01
CA SER A 258 -21.08 -33.93 12.00
C SER A 258 -20.81 -32.51 11.44
N ASP A 259 -19.56 -32.06 11.44
CA ASP A 259 -19.10 -30.81 10.87
C ASP A 259 -18.81 -30.88 9.35
N GLY A 260 -19.04 -32.04 8.73
CA GLY A 260 -18.77 -32.29 7.32
C GLY A 260 -17.34 -32.75 7.03
N THR A 261 -16.44 -32.73 8.00
CA THR A 261 -15.06 -33.21 7.83
C THR A 261 -14.96 -34.73 7.67
N VAL A 262 -13.89 -35.14 6.99
CA VAL A 262 -13.63 -36.57 6.69
C VAL A 262 -12.20 -36.93 7.09
N GLU A 263 -12.04 -37.96 7.90
CA GLU A 263 -10.74 -38.47 8.32
C GLU A 263 -10.49 -39.84 7.71
N LYS A 264 -9.27 -40.11 7.25
CA LYS A 264 -8.84 -41.40 6.69
C LYS A 264 -7.85 -42.06 7.65
N ILE A 265 -8.19 -43.20 8.20
CA ILE A 265 -7.38 -43.95 9.17
C ILE A 265 -7.11 -45.34 8.63
N VAL A 266 -5.85 -45.78 8.63
CA VAL A 266 -5.45 -47.16 8.37
C VAL A 266 -5.38 -47.89 9.72
N LYS A 267 -6.16 -48.97 9.86
CA LYS A 267 -6.20 -49.80 11.07
C LYS A 267 -5.66 -51.20 10.78
#